data_f0134cf2b89db8f98c342de1e5fe588f
#
_entry.id   f0134cf2b89db8f98c342de1e5fe588f
#
_cell.length_a   1.000
_cell.length_b   1.000
_cell.length_c   1.000
_cell.angle_alpha   90.00
_cell.angle_beta   90.00
_cell.angle_gamma   90.00
#
_symmetry.space_group_name_H-M   'P 1'
#
loop_
_entity.id
_entity.type
_entity.pdbx_description
1 polymer ?
#
loop_
_entity_poly.entity_id
_entity_poly.type
_entity_poly.pdbx_seq_one_letter_code
_entity_poly.pdbx_strand_id
1 'polypeptide(L)'
;MILAIDIGNTTVGLCGLEGGSVCFEAHLDTTPQRSAAEYRLGMRGAFSACGLGDSPRFEGAVLTSVVPSLTPVLCSCAAEFSPNPPLVAHAGLASGLRLGISQTGTLGMDRLADAAAAAEYYPLPVITVDMGTATTFNVVDRDRVFRGGAIAPGLLTGLNALHEKTAQLPL
;
A
#
# COMPACT_ATOMS: atom_id res chain seq x y z
N MET A 1 13.53 8.70 -10.24
CA MET A 1 12.56 8.51 -9.13
C MET A 1 11.42 7.60 -9.58
N ILE A 2 11.00 6.62 -8.76
CA ILE A 2 9.89 5.70 -8.99
C ILE A 2 8.67 6.17 -8.22
N LEU A 3 7.49 6.13 -8.82
CA LEU A 3 6.22 6.37 -8.14
C LEU A 3 5.69 5.06 -7.55
N ALA A 4 5.57 4.97 -6.25
CA ALA A 4 4.88 3.89 -5.57
C ALA A 4 3.46 4.33 -5.17
N ILE A 5 2.47 3.47 -5.43
CA ILE A 5 1.06 3.71 -5.12
C ILE A 5 0.54 2.53 -4.32
N ASP A 6 0.04 2.81 -3.14
CA ASP A 6 -0.65 1.81 -2.32
C ASP A 6 -2.14 2.11 -2.26
N ILE A 7 -2.98 1.18 -2.73
CA ILE A 7 -4.43 1.34 -2.80
C ILE A 7 -5.05 0.54 -1.65
N GLY A 8 -5.14 1.19 -0.50
CA GLY A 8 -5.81 0.68 0.70
C GLY A 8 -7.33 0.92 0.68
N ASN A 9 -8.03 0.33 1.64
CA ASN A 9 -9.49 0.47 1.78
C ASN A 9 -9.95 1.89 2.16
N THR A 10 -9.10 2.65 2.83
CA THR A 10 -9.42 4.00 3.33
C THR A 10 -8.61 5.07 2.61
N THR A 11 -7.35 4.79 2.29
CA THR A 11 -6.40 5.73 1.71
C THR A 11 -5.70 5.14 0.49
N VAL A 12 -5.42 6.01 -0.48
CA VAL A 12 -4.48 5.76 -1.57
C VAL A 12 -3.19 6.51 -1.22
N GLY A 13 -2.14 5.80 -0.86
CA GLY A 13 -0.81 6.34 -0.62
C GLY A 13 -0.07 6.60 -1.92
N LEU A 14 0.61 7.73 -2.02
CA LEU A 14 1.50 8.11 -3.12
C LEU A 14 2.88 8.39 -2.54
N CYS A 15 3.91 7.74 -3.06
CA CYS A 15 5.27 7.89 -2.56
C CYS A 15 6.26 7.95 -3.74
N GLY A 16 7.22 8.86 -3.67
CA GLY A 16 8.35 8.92 -4.59
C GLY A 16 9.59 8.28 -3.97
N LEU A 17 10.18 7.32 -4.68
CA LEU A 17 11.39 6.62 -4.25
C LEU A 17 12.56 6.89 -5.18
N GLU A 18 13.69 7.29 -4.64
CA GLU A 18 14.94 7.48 -5.38
C GLU A 18 16.13 6.99 -4.57
N GLY A 19 16.91 6.09 -5.14
CA GLY A 19 18.08 5.53 -4.47
C GLY A 19 17.78 4.84 -3.14
N GLY A 20 16.58 4.29 -2.95
CA GLY A 20 16.12 3.67 -1.71
C GLY A 20 15.58 4.64 -0.66
N SER A 21 15.55 5.94 -0.96
CA SER A 21 15.03 6.98 -0.06
C SER A 21 13.66 7.47 -0.51
N VAL A 22 12.81 7.81 0.47
CA VAL A 22 11.52 8.47 0.23
C VAL A 22 11.77 9.95 -0.06
N CYS A 23 11.35 10.43 -1.24
CA CYS A 23 11.50 11.82 -1.65
C CYS A 23 10.26 12.65 -1.37
N PHE A 24 9.09 12.04 -1.45
CA PHE A 24 7.82 12.65 -1.05
C PHE A 24 6.83 11.57 -0.62
N GLU A 25 5.84 11.98 0.14
CA GLU A 25 4.70 11.17 0.53
C GLU A 25 3.44 12.02 0.51
N ALA A 26 2.35 11.47 -0.01
CA ALA A 26 1.04 12.10 -0.04
C ALA A 26 -0.07 11.05 0.02
N HIS A 27 -1.26 11.46 0.43
CA HIS A 27 -2.42 10.57 0.56
C HIS A 27 -3.65 11.18 -0.11
N LEU A 28 -4.46 10.30 -0.71
CA LEU A 28 -5.80 10.62 -1.19
C LEU A 28 -6.79 9.68 -0.49
N ASP A 29 -8.03 10.13 -0.32
CA ASP A 29 -9.08 9.23 0.19
C ASP A 29 -9.42 8.17 -0.85
N THR A 30 -9.56 6.92 -0.40
CA THR A 30 -10.11 5.84 -1.22
C THR A 30 -11.60 6.04 -1.40
N THR A 31 -12.01 6.37 -2.61
CA THR A 31 -13.41 6.60 -2.97
C THR A 31 -13.73 5.84 -4.25
N PRO A 32 -14.27 4.59 -4.14
CA PRO A 32 -14.49 3.72 -5.31
C PRO A 32 -15.37 4.32 -6.41
N GLN A 33 -16.20 5.31 -6.07
CA GLN A 33 -17.09 6.00 -7.00
C GLN A 33 -16.42 7.13 -7.80
N ARG A 34 -15.21 7.55 -7.40
CA ARG A 34 -14.45 8.58 -8.14
C ARG A 34 -14.05 8.07 -9.52
N SER A 35 -14.22 8.93 -10.50
CA SER A 35 -13.72 8.71 -11.85
C SER A 35 -12.18 8.79 -11.94
N ALA A 36 -11.61 8.24 -13.00
CA ALA A 36 -10.18 8.41 -13.29
C ALA A 36 -9.77 9.89 -13.40
N ALA A 37 -10.65 10.76 -13.90
CA ALA A 37 -10.38 12.18 -14.01
C ALA A 37 -10.24 12.85 -12.61
N GLU A 38 -11.08 12.50 -11.67
CA GLU A 38 -11.00 13.00 -10.30
C GLU A 38 -9.77 12.51 -9.56
N TYR A 39 -9.40 11.22 -9.74
CA TYR A 39 -8.14 10.70 -9.18
C TYR A 39 -6.92 11.38 -9.80
N ARG A 40 -6.89 11.61 -11.11
CA ARG A 40 -5.81 12.37 -11.77
C ARG A 40 -5.67 13.77 -11.22
N LEU A 41 -6.78 14.47 -11.03
CA LEU A 41 -6.77 15.80 -10.44
C LEU A 41 -6.23 15.78 -9.01
N GLY A 42 -6.65 14.80 -8.20
CA GLY A 42 -6.12 14.59 -6.85
C GLY A 42 -4.63 14.31 -6.84
N MET A 43 -4.14 13.43 -7.72
CA MET A 43 -2.70 13.13 -7.83
C MET A 43 -1.89 14.38 -8.24
N ARG A 44 -2.36 15.15 -9.23
CA ARG A 44 -1.70 16.42 -9.62
C ARG A 44 -1.63 17.40 -8.46
N GLY A 45 -2.74 17.57 -7.74
CA GLY A 45 -2.77 18.41 -6.54
C GLY A 45 -1.80 17.94 -5.45
N ALA A 46 -1.74 16.63 -5.20
CA ALA A 46 -0.81 16.04 -4.25
C ALA A 46 0.65 16.27 -4.66
N PHE A 47 1.00 16.03 -5.93
CA PHE A 47 2.36 16.29 -6.45
C PHE A 47 2.74 17.76 -6.35
N SER A 48 1.82 18.66 -6.71
CA SER A 48 2.05 20.11 -6.59
C SER A 48 2.26 20.53 -5.13
N ALA A 49 1.48 20.00 -4.20
CA ALA A 49 1.64 20.25 -2.77
C ALA A 49 2.99 19.76 -2.22
N CYS A 50 3.55 18.69 -2.81
CA CYS A 50 4.89 18.18 -2.49
C CYS A 50 6.02 18.91 -3.25
N GLY A 51 5.72 19.97 -4.00
CA GLY A 51 6.73 20.77 -4.72
C GLY A 51 7.21 20.17 -6.04
N LEU A 52 6.54 19.12 -6.55
CA LEU A 52 6.91 18.45 -7.81
C LEU A 52 6.25 19.06 -9.05
N GLY A 53 5.41 20.08 -8.86
CA GLY A 53 4.52 20.58 -9.91
C GLY A 53 3.32 19.65 -10.12
N ASP A 54 2.48 20.00 -11.07
CA ASP A 54 1.21 19.27 -11.33
C ASP A 54 1.37 18.09 -12.31
N SER A 55 2.52 17.96 -12.95
CA SER A 55 2.78 16.90 -13.95
C SER A 55 4.23 16.39 -13.91
N PRO A 56 4.69 15.85 -12.75
CA PRO A 56 6.03 15.29 -12.65
C PRO A 56 6.19 14.08 -13.59
N ARG A 57 7.44 13.75 -13.91
CA ARG A 57 7.79 12.55 -14.67
C ARG A 57 8.57 11.60 -13.80
N PHE A 58 8.05 10.38 -13.69
CA PHE A 58 8.70 9.27 -12.99
C PHE A 58 9.31 8.29 -14.00
N GLU A 59 10.37 7.60 -13.63
CA GLU A 59 11.01 6.56 -14.45
C GLU A 59 10.11 5.32 -14.61
N GLY A 60 9.27 5.08 -13.61
CA GLY A 60 8.32 3.99 -13.57
C GLY A 60 7.33 4.17 -12.43
N ALA A 61 6.31 3.34 -12.41
CA ALA A 61 5.35 3.29 -11.33
C ALA A 61 5.10 1.84 -10.90
N VAL A 62 4.88 1.63 -9.59
CA VAL A 62 4.49 0.35 -9.01
C VAL A 62 3.25 0.55 -8.14
N LEU A 63 2.32 -0.40 -8.20
CA LEU A 63 1.09 -0.37 -7.42
C LEU A 63 0.94 -1.62 -6.56
N THR A 64 0.57 -1.42 -5.31
CA THR A 64 -0.10 -2.43 -4.48
C THR A 64 -1.59 -2.10 -4.38
N SER A 65 -2.46 -3.09 -4.24
CA SER A 65 -3.89 -2.83 -4.13
C SER A 65 -4.61 -3.94 -3.38
N VAL A 66 -5.47 -3.52 -2.44
CA VAL A 66 -6.50 -4.37 -1.80
C VAL A 66 -7.92 -3.95 -2.22
N VAL A 67 -8.04 -3.06 -3.22
CA VAL A 67 -9.31 -2.58 -3.80
C VAL A 67 -9.34 -2.86 -5.30
N PRO A 68 -9.75 -4.07 -5.73
CA PRO A 68 -9.67 -4.50 -7.13
C PRO A 68 -10.37 -3.57 -8.14
N SER A 69 -11.46 -2.92 -7.74
CA SER A 69 -12.20 -1.98 -8.60
C SER A 69 -11.41 -0.72 -8.93
N LEU A 70 -10.50 -0.29 -8.06
CA LEU A 70 -9.68 0.90 -8.26
C LEU A 70 -8.35 0.63 -8.95
N THR A 71 -7.87 -0.60 -8.94
CA THR A 71 -6.59 -0.96 -9.56
C THR A 71 -6.47 -0.48 -11.01
N PRO A 72 -7.42 -0.79 -11.94
CA PRO A 72 -7.33 -0.33 -13.31
C PRO A 72 -7.45 1.20 -13.44
N VAL A 73 -8.21 1.83 -12.56
CA VAL A 73 -8.38 3.30 -12.54
C VAL A 73 -7.05 3.97 -12.19
N LEU A 74 -6.40 3.56 -11.09
CA LEU A 74 -5.13 4.14 -10.66
C LEU A 74 -3.97 3.77 -11.60
N CYS A 75 -3.98 2.57 -12.20
CA CYS A 75 -3.03 2.23 -13.27
C CYS A 75 -3.13 3.21 -14.44
N SER A 76 -4.35 3.49 -14.91
CA SER A 76 -4.59 4.47 -15.97
C SER A 76 -4.11 5.88 -15.59
N CYS A 77 -4.33 6.29 -14.34
CA CYS A 77 -3.84 7.59 -13.85
C CYS A 77 -2.31 7.64 -13.80
N ALA A 78 -1.67 6.62 -13.24
CA ALA A 78 -0.23 6.56 -13.07
C ALA A 78 0.53 6.51 -14.41
N ALA A 79 -0.06 5.88 -15.43
CA ALA A 79 0.51 5.80 -16.77
C ALA A 79 0.72 7.18 -17.44
N GLU A 80 0.05 8.24 -16.98
CA GLU A 80 0.28 9.59 -17.49
C GLU A 80 1.59 10.20 -16.99
N PHE A 81 2.11 9.71 -15.86
CA PHE A 81 3.30 10.24 -15.20
C PHE A 81 4.55 9.38 -15.43
N SER A 82 4.42 8.24 -16.12
CA SER A 82 5.52 7.29 -16.37
C SER A 82 5.56 6.89 -17.84
N PRO A 83 6.75 6.69 -18.44
CA PRO A 83 6.88 6.26 -19.84
C PRO A 83 6.44 4.81 -20.07
N ASN A 84 6.42 4.00 -18.99
CA ASN A 84 6.07 2.59 -19.03
C ASN A 84 4.74 2.34 -18.28
N PRO A 85 3.99 1.29 -18.66
CA PRO A 85 2.83 0.86 -17.89
C PRO A 85 3.22 0.58 -16.44
N PRO A 86 2.39 1.00 -15.46
CA PRO A 86 2.65 0.71 -14.06
C PRO A 86 2.71 -0.79 -13.78
N LEU A 87 3.66 -1.21 -12.94
CA LEU A 87 3.77 -2.58 -12.47
C LEU A 87 2.76 -2.79 -11.33
N VAL A 88 1.80 -3.67 -11.53
CA VAL A 88 0.89 -4.08 -10.46
C VAL A 88 1.51 -5.23 -9.68
N ALA A 89 1.68 -5.04 -8.37
CA ALA A 89 2.24 -6.07 -7.50
C ALA A 89 1.32 -7.29 -7.43
N HIS A 90 1.91 -8.47 -7.48
CA HIS A 90 1.23 -9.76 -7.32
C HIS A 90 2.18 -10.77 -6.69
N ALA A 91 1.63 -11.85 -6.12
CA ALA A 91 2.40 -12.84 -5.35
C ALA A 91 3.50 -13.56 -6.15
N GLY A 92 3.45 -13.50 -7.48
CA GLY A 92 4.48 -14.06 -8.37
C GLY A 92 5.66 -13.14 -8.67
N LEU A 93 5.62 -11.87 -8.19
CA LEU A 93 6.77 -10.98 -8.34
C LEU A 93 7.94 -11.42 -7.45
N ALA A 94 9.15 -11.14 -7.92
CA ALA A 94 10.38 -11.39 -7.15
C ALA A 94 10.50 -10.39 -6.00
N SER A 95 9.81 -10.66 -4.89
CA SER A 95 9.86 -9.84 -3.66
C SER A 95 11.10 -10.06 -2.81
N GLY A 96 12.00 -10.96 -3.21
CA GLY A 96 13.13 -11.39 -2.37
C GLY A 96 12.73 -12.31 -1.21
N LEU A 97 11.44 -12.66 -1.11
CA LEU A 97 10.91 -13.58 -0.12
C LEU A 97 10.38 -14.87 -0.76
N ARG A 98 10.50 -15.99 -0.06
CA ARG A 98 9.75 -17.20 -0.38
C ARG A 98 8.43 -17.20 0.40
N LEU A 99 7.34 -17.61 -0.23
CA LEU A 99 6.05 -17.69 0.43
C LEU A 99 5.88 -19.07 1.08
N GLY A 100 5.88 -19.11 2.41
CA GLY A 100 5.69 -20.32 3.23
C GLY A 100 4.25 -20.52 3.67
N ILE A 101 3.27 -19.96 2.94
CA ILE A 101 1.83 -20.08 3.18
C ILE A 101 1.17 -20.90 2.08
N SER A 102 0.10 -21.61 2.41
CA SER A 102 -0.59 -22.50 1.46
C SER A 102 -1.53 -21.76 0.48
N GLN A 103 -2.06 -20.61 0.89
CA GLN A 103 -3.03 -19.82 0.10
C GLN A 103 -2.43 -18.47 -0.30
N THR A 104 -1.59 -18.49 -1.31
CA THR A 104 -0.92 -17.27 -1.80
C THR A 104 -1.87 -16.30 -2.52
N GLY A 105 -2.96 -16.80 -3.10
CA GLY A 105 -3.94 -15.98 -3.83
C GLY A 105 -4.80 -15.06 -2.95
N THR A 106 -4.80 -15.27 -1.63
CA THR A 106 -5.52 -14.43 -0.66
C THR A 106 -4.59 -13.46 0.09
N LEU A 107 -3.29 -13.49 -0.20
CA LEU A 107 -2.33 -12.59 0.42
C LEU A 107 -2.50 -11.18 -0.12
N GLY A 108 -2.77 -10.22 0.76
CA GLY A 108 -2.72 -8.79 0.42
C GLY A 108 -1.30 -8.37 -0.01
N MET A 109 -1.21 -7.62 -1.09
CA MET A 109 0.11 -7.20 -1.61
C MET A 109 0.75 -6.11 -0.76
N ASP A 110 -0.03 -5.31 -0.03
CA ASP A 110 0.39 -4.45 1.06
C ASP A 110 1.25 -5.23 2.09
N ARG A 111 0.72 -6.34 2.60
CA ARG A 111 1.40 -7.18 3.56
C ARG A 111 2.70 -7.81 3.03
N LEU A 112 2.70 -8.20 1.75
CA LEU A 112 3.91 -8.72 1.11
C LEU A 112 4.95 -7.63 0.92
N ALA A 113 4.54 -6.40 0.57
CA ALA A 113 5.43 -5.25 0.43
C ALA A 113 6.08 -4.89 1.77
N ASP A 114 5.30 -4.81 2.85
CA ASP A 114 5.82 -4.56 4.21
C ASP A 114 6.86 -5.61 4.63
N ALA A 115 6.52 -6.88 4.43
CA ALA A 115 7.41 -7.98 4.79
C ALA A 115 8.70 -7.97 3.96
N ALA A 116 8.62 -7.65 2.67
CA ALA A 116 9.76 -7.56 1.78
C ALA A 116 10.69 -6.38 2.17
N ALA A 117 10.10 -5.22 2.44
CA ALA A 117 10.84 -4.05 2.91
C ALA A 117 11.52 -4.33 4.26
N ALA A 118 10.79 -4.90 5.21
CA ALA A 118 11.38 -5.25 6.51
C ALA A 118 12.53 -6.25 6.40
N ALA A 119 12.41 -7.24 5.52
CA ALA A 119 13.48 -8.21 5.29
C ALA A 119 14.72 -7.62 4.60
N GLU A 120 14.58 -6.46 3.96
CA GLU A 120 15.71 -5.74 3.33
C GLU A 120 16.41 -4.81 4.33
N TYR A 121 15.65 -4.12 5.17
CA TYR A 121 16.17 -3.07 6.03
C TYR A 121 16.49 -3.52 7.46
N TYR A 122 15.98 -4.68 7.92
CA TYR A 122 16.12 -5.14 9.30
C TYR A 122 16.70 -6.55 9.40
N PRO A 123 17.38 -6.88 10.52
CA PRO A 123 17.84 -8.24 10.79
C PRO A 123 16.70 -9.25 10.84
N LEU A 124 16.91 -10.44 10.27
CA LEU A 124 15.97 -11.54 10.34
C LEU A 124 16.22 -12.45 11.57
N PRO A 125 15.18 -13.05 12.18
CA PRO A 125 13.77 -12.97 11.79
C PRO A 125 13.16 -11.62 12.16
N VAL A 126 12.10 -11.21 11.41
CA VAL A 126 11.42 -9.93 11.66
C VAL A 126 9.91 -10.11 11.68
N ILE A 127 9.24 -9.30 12.49
CA ILE A 127 7.78 -9.15 12.50
C ILE A 127 7.47 -7.71 12.12
N THR A 128 6.64 -7.50 11.10
CA THR A 128 6.07 -6.19 10.82
C THR A 128 4.74 -6.03 11.52
N VAL A 129 4.45 -4.82 11.95
CA VAL A 129 3.14 -4.42 12.48
C VAL A 129 2.72 -3.17 11.73
N ASP A 130 1.68 -3.29 10.91
CA ASP A 130 1.06 -2.15 10.26
C ASP A 130 -0.26 -1.82 10.97
N MET A 131 -0.41 -0.55 11.37
CA MET A 131 -1.54 -0.06 12.19
C MET A 131 -2.41 0.88 11.34
N GLY A 132 -3.24 0.31 10.48
CA GLY A 132 -4.18 1.03 9.63
C GLY A 132 -5.64 0.78 9.99
N THR A 133 -6.50 0.66 8.98
CA THR A 133 -7.91 0.24 9.11
C THR A 133 -8.03 -1.13 9.75
N ALA A 134 -7.12 -2.04 9.42
CA ALA A 134 -6.80 -3.25 10.16
C ALA A 134 -5.40 -3.11 10.78
N THR A 135 -5.13 -3.83 11.86
CA THR A 135 -3.77 -4.05 12.35
C THR A 135 -3.29 -5.37 11.78
N THR A 136 -2.26 -5.33 10.94
CA THR A 136 -1.69 -6.55 10.35
C THR A 136 -0.34 -6.89 10.97
N PHE A 137 -0.11 -8.18 11.18
CA PHE A 137 1.16 -8.72 11.66
C PHE A 137 1.69 -9.65 10.57
N ASN A 138 2.96 -9.50 10.18
CA ASN A 138 3.59 -10.35 9.19
C ASN A 138 4.92 -10.86 9.75
N VAL A 139 5.21 -12.15 9.53
CA VAL A 139 6.40 -12.82 10.04
C VAL A 139 7.27 -13.25 8.88
N VAL A 140 8.53 -12.82 8.90
CA VAL A 140 9.58 -13.33 8.01
C VAL A 140 10.65 -14.01 8.85
N ASP A 141 10.93 -15.26 8.54
CA ASP A 141 11.93 -16.05 9.26
C ASP A 141 13.36 -15.75 8.80
N ARG A 142 14.32 -16.43 9.44
CA ARG A 142 15.76 -16.28 9.14
C ARG A 142 16.14 -16.65 7.71
N ASP A 143 15.34 -17.50 7.06
CA ASP A 143 15.59 -18.00 5.71
C ASP A 143 14.85 -17.18 4.64
N ARG A 144 14.41 -15.96 4.97
CA ARG A 144 13.63 -15.07 4.11
C ARG A 144 12.32 -15.72 3.64
N VAL A 145 11.68 -16.50 4.50
CA VAL A 145 10.37 -17.10 4.21
C VAL A 145 9.29 -16.30 4.92
N PHE A 146 8.34 -15.80 4.14
CA PHE A 146 7.11 -15.21 4.66
C PHE A 146 6.23 -16.33 5.26
N ARG A 147 6.07 -16.33 6.58
CA ARG A 147 5.35 -17.37 7.33
C ARG A 147 3.87 -17.06 7.55
N GLY A 148 3.38 -15.95 6.98
CA GLY A 148 2.03 -15.46 7.26
C GLY A 148 2.03 -14.50 8.44
N GLY A 149 0.92 -14.48 9.18
CA GLY A 149 0.75 -13.58 10.32
C GLY A 149 -0.70 -13.55 10.78
N ALA A 150 -1.10 -12.43 11.38
CA ALA A 150 -2.45 -12.21 11.89
C ALA A 150 -3.02 -10.89 11.34
N ILE A 151 -4.34 -10.78 11.37
CA ILE A 151 -5.07 -9.55 11.08
C ILE A 151 -6.03 -9.32 12.24
N ALA A 152 -6.00 -8.13 12.81
CA ALA A 152 -6.89 -7.67 13.86
C ALA A 152 -7.58 -6.37 13.43
N PRO A 153 -8.65 -5.94 14.07
CA PRO A 153 -9.20 -4.61 13.83
C PRO A 153 -8.15 -3.54 14.11
N GLY A 154 -8.12 -2.50 13.27
CA GLY A 154 -7.35 -1.31 13.57
C GLY A 154 -7.88 -0.61 14.83
N LEU A 155 -7.09 0.28 15.41
CA LEU A 155 -7.45 0.92 16.68
C LEU A 155 -8.80 1.62 16.61
N LEU A 156 -8.99 2.50 15.62
CA LEU A 156 -10.27 3.23 15.45
C LEU A 156 -11.42 2.29 15.07
N THR A 157 -11.15 1.30 14.22
CA THR A 157 -12.15 0.28 13.85
C THR A 157 -12.61 -0.50 15.08
N GLY A 158 -11.68 -0.87 15.96
CA GLY A 158 -11.99 -1.57 17.19
C GLY A 158 -12.76 -0.69 18.18
N LEU A 159 -12.37 0.58 18.35
CA LEU A 159 -13.08 1.54 19.22
C LEU A 159 -14.51 1.79 18.74
N ASN A 160 -14.69 2.04 17.44
CA ASN A 160 -16.02 2.24 16.86
C ASN A 160 -16.90 0.99 17.07
N ALA A 161 -16.35 -0.20 16.83
CA ALA A 161 -17.08 -1.45 17.02
C ALA A 161 -17.52 -1.65 18.49
N LEU A 162 -16.65 -1.30 19.44
CA LEU A 162 -16.98 -1.36 20.88
C LEU A 162 -18.08 -0.36 21.24
N HIS A 163 -17.97 0.89 20.76
CA HIS A 163 -18.99 1.90 20.97
C HIS A 163 -20.35 1.47 20.39
N GLU A 164 -20.38 0.99 19.15
CA GLU A 164 -21.61 0.57 18.49
C GLU A 164 -22.26 -0.68 19.07
N LYS A 165 -21.46 -1.60 19.63
CA LYS A 165 -21.93 -2.90 20.13
C LYS A 165 -22.15 -2.98 21.63
N THR A 166 -21.88 -1.91 22.37
CA THR A 166 -22.08 -1.87 23.83
C THR A 166 -22.91 -0.67 24.25
N ALA A 167 -23.63 -0.79 25.36
CA ALA A 167 -24.52 0.25 25.83
C ALA A 167 -23.83 1.39 26.62
N GLN A 168 -22.59 1.18 27.07
CA GLN A 168 -21.94 2.08 28.03
C GLN A 168 -20.50 2.51 27.66
N LEU A 169 -19.92 1.92 26.61
CA LEU A 169 -18.56 2.31 26.23
C LEU A 169 -18.61 3.60 25.39
N PRO A 170 -17.89 4.65 25.83
CA PRO A 170 -17.76 5.87 25.03
C PRO A 170 -16.91 5.62 23.78
N LEU A 171 -17.01 6.56 22.83
CA LEU A 171 -16.12 6.58 21.67
C LEU A 171 -14.75 7.12 22.08
#